data_ea2817de5a4a5ee26295e8c7ecc08446
#
_entry.id   ea2817de5a4a5ee26295e8c7ecc08446
#
_cell.length_a   1.000
_cell.length_b   1.000
_cell.length_c   1.000
_cell.angle_alpha   90.00
_cell.angle_beta   90.00
_cell.angle_gamma   90.00
#
_symmetry.space_group_name_H-M   'P 1'
#
loop_
_entity.id
_entity.type
_entity.pdbx_description
1 polymer ?
#
loop_
_entity_poly.entity_id
_entity_poly.type
_entity_poly.pdbx_seq_one_letter_code
_entity_poly.pdbx_strand_id
1 'polypeptide(L)'
;MERRNAWLSYTEAEEKELEKTAKAYRNFLNVGKTERECVTQIVKEAREAGYESLEEKIAKSEKLKAGDKIYTVGMKKIVALFHIGQDDIEEGMNILGAHIDSPRLDVKQNPLYEDTDLAYLDTHYYGGVKKYQWVTLPLAIHGVVVKKDGSVAEVNIGEDEEDPIVYITDLLIHLAGKQMQKKAAEVIEGENLDILIGSRPLKDLPDDKKKEAVKQNVLNILKEKYAIEEEDFLSAELEIVPAGKARECGLDRSMIAAYGQDDRVCAYTSLLAMLEMEAPKRTSCCLLVDKEEIGSVGATGMQSRFFENAVAELLDAMGCYSELKLRRALKNSSMLSSDVSAGYDPSYGEAFEKKNAAYLGRGIVLNKFTGARGKSGSNDANAEYVARVRNIFDTHEIAFQTAELGKVDVGGGGTIAYIAALYGMEVIDSGVAVLSMHAPWEVTSKADVYEAKKAYKAFLLDA
;
A
#
# COMPACT_ATOMS: atom_id res chain seq x y z
N MET A 1 15.79 2.33 -26.53
CA MET A 1 15.71 3.81 -26.42
C MET A 1 16.06 4.16 -24.99
N GLU A 2 17.14 4.94 -24.80
CA GLU A 2 17.56 5.31 -23.44
C GLU A 2 16.80 6.55 -23.00
N ARG A 3 16.10 6.48 -21.85
CA ARG A 3 15.40 7.61 -21.26
C ARG A 3 16.38 8.36 -20.33
N ARG A 4 16.33 9.70 -20.39
CA ARG A 4 17.20 10.55 -19.57
C ARG A 4 16.78 10.48 -18.10
N ASN A 5 17.72 10.74 -17.21
CA ASN A 5 17.45 10.95 -15.80
C ASN A 5 16.65 12.25 -15.64
N ALA A 6 15.51 12.19 -14.95
CA ALA A 6 14.57 13.30 -14.80
C ALA A 6 15.17 14.50 -14.06
N TRP A 7 16.09 14.26 -13.12
CA TRP A 7 16.81 15.32 -12.40
C TRP A 7 17.53 16.31 -13.32
N LEU A 8 17.91 15.89 -14.53
CA LEU A 8 18.62 16.74 -15.50
C LEU A 8 17.72 17.75 -16.21
N SER A 9 16.39 17.63 -16.08
CA SER A 9 15.43 18.48 -16.77
C SER A 9 14.71 19.47 -15.86
N TYR A 10 14.80 19.32 -14.55
CA TYR A 10 14.03 20.15 -13.63
C TYR A 10 14.55 21.58 -13.53
N THR A 11 13.60 22.51 -13.51
CA THR A 11 13.81 23.90 -13.13
C THR A 11 13.82 24.04 -11.60
N GLU A 12 14.32 25.17 -11.07
CA GLU A 12 14.26 25.46 -9.63
C GLU A 12 12.82 25.44 -9.06
N ALA A 13 11.82 25.78 -9.87
CA ALA A 13 10.42 25.76 -9.45
C ALA A 13 9.91 24.32 -9.33
N GLU A 14 10.27 23.46 -10.28
CA GLU A 14 9.92 22.03 -10.24
C GLU A 14 10.65 21.30 -9.09
N GLU A 15 11.92 21.61 -8.81
CA GLU A 15 12.63 21.06 -7.66
C GLU A 15 11.93 21.42 -6.32
N LYS A 16 11.42 22.65 -6.19
CA LYS A 16 10.65 23.06 -5.00
C LYS A 16 9.35 22.28 -4.86
N GLU A 17 8.61 22.08 -5.95
CA GLU A 17 7.37 21.28 -5.93
C GLU A 17 7.65 19.79 -5.71
N LEU A 18 8.74 19.26 -6.27
CA LEU A 18 9.24 17.92 -6.01
C LEU A 18 9.52 17.72 -4.50
N GLU A 19 10.26 18.62 -3.88
CA GLU A 19 10.56 18.54 -2.44
C GLU A 19 9.30 18.64 -1.57
N LYS A 20 8.34 19.47 -1.96
CA LYS A 20 7.04 19.58 -1.29
C LYS A 20 6.26 18.26 -1.42
N THR A 21 6.22 17.67 -2.61
CA THR A 21 5.57 16.38 -2.87
C THR A 21 6.25 15.25 -2.08
N ALA A 22 7.58 15.18 -2.11
CA ALA A 22 8.35 14.20 -1.37
C ALA A 22 8.17 14.32 0.17
N LYS A 23 8.03 15.54 0.68
CA LYS A 23 7.75 15.78 2.11
C LYS A 23 6.34 15.32 2.48
N ALA A 24 5.33 15.64 1.64
CA ALA A 24 3.96 15.19 1.88
C ALA A 24 3.87 13.67 1.86
N TYR A 25 4.52 13.01 0.90
CA TYR A 25 4.58 11.56 0.81
C TYR A 25 5.25 10.92 2.04
N ARG A 26 6.40 11.44 2.50
CA ARG A 26 7.02 10.95 3.74
C ARG A 26 6.11 11.10 4.97
N ASN A 27 5.34 12.18 5.05
CA ASN A 27 4.37 12.36 6.13
C ASN A 27 3.26 11.32 6.06
N PHE A 28 2.75 11.02 4.85
CA PHE A 28 1.76 9.96 4.66
C PHE A 28 2.29 8.59 5.11
N LEU A 29 3.52 8.22 4.72
CA LEU A 29 4.17 6.98 5.16
C LEU A 29 4.35 6.88 6.68
N ASN A 30 4.52 8.02 7.36
CA ASN A 30 4.69 8.06 8.81
C ASN A 30 3.39 7.78 9.57
N VAL A 31 2.24 8.16 9.00
CA VAL A 31 0.93 8.02 9.65
C VAL A 31 0.12 6.85 9.11
N GLY A 32 0.46 6.33 7.94
CA GLY A 32 -0.22 5.22 7.27
C GLY A 32 0.64 3.96 7.26
N LYS A 33 0.85 3.34 8.40
CA LYS A 33 1.60 2.08 8.52
C LYS A 33 0.75 0.85 8.23
N THR A 34 -0.56 0.97 8.36
CA THR A 34 -1.56 -0.08 8.06
C THR A 34 -2.56 0.43 7.03
N GLU A 35 -3.29 -0.48 6.37
CA GLU A 35 -4.33 -0.10 5.43
C GLU A 35 -5.45 0.72 6.09
N ARG A 36 -5.78 0.46 7.37
CA ARG A 36 -6.76 1.25 8.14
C ARG A 36 -6.30 2.69 8.35
N GLU A 37 -5.04 2.86 8.72
CA GLU A 37 -4.43 4.17 8.90
C GLU A 37 -4.34 4.93 7.58
N CYS A 38 -3.96 4.24 6.49
CA CYS A 38 -3.97 4.80 5.13
C CYS A 38 -5.36 5.32 4.76
N VAL A 39 -6.42 4.51 4.91
CA VAL A 39 -7.80 4.93 4.62
C VAL A 39 -8.21 6.13 5.49
N THR A 40 -7.87 6.11 6.77
CA THR A 40 -8.18 7.23 7.68
C THR A 40 -7.54 8.53 7.21
N GLN A 41 -6.25 8.49 6.83
CA GLN A 41 -5.53 9.67 6.33
C GLN A 41 -6.05 10.13 4.96
N ILE A 42 -6.32 9.18 4.05
CA ILE A 42 -6.89 9.46 2.72
C ILE A 42 -8.24 10.17 2.82
N VAL A 43 -9.14 9.65 3.67
CA VAL A 43 -10.46 10.27 3.89
C VAL A 43 -10.35 11.65 4.51
N LYS A 44 -9.41 11.85 5.42
CA LYS A 44 -9.13 13.17 6.01
C LYS A 44 -8.72 14.17 4.92
N GLU A 45 -7.70 13.85 4.11
CA GLU A 45 -7.21 14.72 3.04
C GLU A 45 -8.28 14.95 1.94
N ALA A 46 -9.07 13.92 1.61
CA ALA A 46 -10.18 14.04 0.68
C ALA A 46 -11.25 15.02 1.19
N ARG A 47 -11.65 14.92 2.46
CA ARG A 47 -12.61 15.87 3.07
C ARG A 47 -12.08 17.31 3.08
N GLU A 48 -10.81 17.49 3.40
CA GLU A 48 -10.15 18.81 3.34
C GLU A 48 -10.15 19.40 1.91
N ALA A 49 -10.14 18.53 0.87
CA ALA A 49 -10.25 18.91 -0.54
C ALA A 49 -11.71 18.99 -1.06
N GLY A 50 -12.70 18.86 -0.17
CA GLY A 50 -14.13 19.03 -0.49
C GLY A 50 -14.83 17.77 -0.97
N TYR A 51 -14.26 16.58 -0.76
CA TYR A 51 -14.96 15.30 -0.99
C TYR A 51 -15.97 15.03 0.13
N GLU A 52 -17.13 14.50 -0.23
CA GLU A 52 -18.22 14.13 0.67
C GLU A 52 -18.48 12.60 0.61
N SER A 53 -19.00 12.03 1.70
CA SER A 53 -19.32 10.59 1.73
C SER A 53 -20.51 10.27 0.84
N LEU A 54 -20.37 9.24 0.00
CA LEU A 54 -21.45 8.70 -0.82
C LEU A 54 -22.62 8.22 0.06
N GLU A 55 -22.31 7.51 1.14
CA GLU A 55 -23.30 6.99 2.08
C GLU A 55 -24.09 8.11 2.75
N GLU A 56 -23.43 9.22 3.11
CA GLU A 56 -24.12 10.39 3.68
C GLU A 56 -25.03 11.08 2.66
N LYS A 57 -24.59 11.18 1.39
CA LYS A 57 -25.41 11.72 0.31
C LYS A 57 -26.65 10.88 0.05
N ILE A 58 -26.50 9.56 -0.03
CA ILE A 58 -27.61 8.61 -0.19
C ILE A 58 -28.59 8.71 0.98
N ALA A 59 -28.10 8.71 2.22
CA ALA A 59 -28.92 8.80 3.42
C ALA A 59 -29.78 10.09 3.45
N LYS A 60 -29.27 11.17 2.87
CA LYS A 60 -30.00 12.45 2.72
C LYS A 60 -30.84 12.55 1.46
N SER A 61 -30.82 11.51 0.59
CA SER A 61 -31.48 11.51 -0.73
C SER A 61 -31.02 12.68 -1.63
N GLU A 62 -29.77 13.11 -1.48
CA GLU A 62 -29.17 14.15 -2.31
C GLU A 62 -28.74 13.57 -3.66
N LYS A 63 -29.15 14.21 -4.75
CA LYS A 63 -28.76 13.80 -6.11
C LYS A 63 -27.37 14.31 -6.45
N LEU A 64 -26.60 13.43 -7.05
CA LEU A 64 -25.27 13.76 -7.55
C LEU A 64 -25.30 14.30 -8.97
N LYS A 65 -24.33 15.15 -9.29
CA LYS A 65 -24.19 15.85 -10.59
C LYS A 65 -22.72 16.04 -10.96
N ALA A 66 -22.46 16.42 -12.18
CA ALA A 66 -21.13 16.81 -12.64
C ALA A 66 -20.49 17.88 -11.73
N GLY A 67 -19.23 17.67 -11.38
CA GLY A 67 -18.44 18.48 -10.46
C GLY A 67 -18.48 18.04 -9.00
N ASP A 68 -19.39 17.13 -8.61
CA ASP A 68 -19.40 16.61 -7.25
C ASP A 68 -18.20 15.71 -6.98
N LYS A 69 -17.64 15.85 -5.79
CA LYS A 69 -16.49 15.09 -5.28
C LYS A 69 -16.96 14.15 -4.19
N ILE A 70 -16.86 12.86 -4.42
CA ILE A 70 -17.47 11.81 -3.58
C ILE A 70 -16.41 10.79 -3.20
N TYR A 71 -16.48 10.28 -1.97
CA TYR A 71 -15.74 9.09 -1.56
C TYR A 71 -16.64 8.05 -0.92
N THR A 72 -16.26 6.78 -1.01
CA THR A 72 -16.89 5.64 -0.30
C THR A 72 -15.82 4.75 0.29
N VAL A 73 -16.10 4.13 1.44
CA VAL A 73 -15.15 3.31 2.21
C VAL A 73 -15.76 1.94 2.51
N GLY A 74 -15.03 0.88 2.20
CA GLY A 74 -15.39 -0.50 2.56
C GLY A 74 -14.59 -1.00 3.76
N MET A 75 -15.27 -1.40 4.85
CA MET A 75 -14.67 -2.04 6.03
C MET A 75 -13.44 -1.32 6.60
N LYS A 76 -13.31 -0.02 6.37
CA LYS A 76 -12.17 0.83 6.78
C LYS A 76 -10.81 0.43 6.17
N LYS A 77 -10.78 -0.37 5.09
CA LYS A 77 -9.54 -0.90 4.48
C LYS A 77 -9.47 -0.72 2.97
N ILE A 78 -10.53 -0.28 2.33
CA ILE A 78 -10.60 0.02 0.90
C ILE A 78 -11.36 1.32 0.71
N VAL A 79 -10.94 2.15 -0.23
CA VAL A 79 -11.56 3.45 -0.51
C VAL A 79 -11.59 3.73 -2.00
N ALA A 80 -12.69 4.33 -2.46
CA ALA A 80 -12.80 4.89 -3.80
C ALA A 80 -13.19 6.37 -3.72
N LEU A 81 -12.49 7.21 -4.47
CA LEU A 81 -12.81 8.63 -4.66
C LEU A 81 -13.30 8.82 -6.09
N PHE A 82 -14.35 9.60 -6.27
CA PHE A 82 -14.90 9.97 -7.56
C PHE A 82 -14.98 11.50 -7.68
N HIS A 83 -14.52 12.05 -8.80
CA HIS A 83 -14.81 13.42 -9.20
C HIS A 83 -15.65 13.32 -10.47
N ILE A 84 -16.95 13.61 -10.36
CA ILE A 84 -17.92 13.38 -11.43
C ILE A 84 -17.65 14.34 -12.59
N GLY A 85 -17.43 13.77 -13.76
CA GLY A 85 -17.12 14.51 -14.98
C GLY A 85 -18.36 15.16 -15.65
N GLN A 86 -18.11 15.88 -16.73
CA GLN A 86 -19.15 16.50 -17.55
C GLN A 86 -19.79 15.50 -18.52
N ASP A 87 -19.03 14.54 -19.01
CA ASP A 87 -19.50 13.49 -19.91
C ASP A 87 -20.38 12.48 -19.17
N ASP A 88 -21.28 11.80 -19.91
CA ASP A 88 -22.05 10.71 -19.31
C ASP A 88 -21.09 9.60 -18.82
N ILE A 89 -21.30 9.14 -17.59
CA ILE A 89 -20.46 8.11 -17.00
C ILE A 89 -20.45 6.79 -17.82
N GLU A 90 -21.46 6.58 -18.66
CA GLU A 90 -21.52 5.46 -19.62
C GLU A 90 -20.38 5.50 -20.65
N GLU A 91 -19.82 6.67 -20.94
CA GLU A 91 -18.63 6.84 -21.77
C GLU A 91 -17.36 6.31 -21.10
N GLY A 92 -17.43 5.97 -19.80
CA GLY A 92 -16.37 5.42 -18.99
C GLY A 92 -15.68 6.44 -18.09
N MET A 93 -14.83 5.94 -17.22
CA MET A 93 -14.05 6.71 -16.23
C MET A 93 -12.56 6.64 -16.53
N ASN A 94 -11.81 7.64 -16.07
CA ASN A 94 -10.35 7.57 -15.96
C ASN A 94 -9.98 7.15 -14.54
N ILE A 95 -9.37 5.98 -14.39
CA ILE A 95 -9.18 5.33 -13.09
C ILE A 95 -7.69 5.23 -12.76
N LEU A 96 -7.33 5.67 -11.56
CA LEU A 96 -6.06 5.34 -10.91
C LEU A 96 -6.34 4.28 -9.85
N GLY A 97 -5.69 3.14 -9.94
CA GLY A 97 -5.83 2.07 -8.94
C GLY A 97 -4.49 1.68 -8.36
N ALA A 98 -4.42 1.50 -7.05
CA ALA A 98 -3.24 1.10 -6.31
C ALA A 98 -3.64 0.30 -5.07
N HIS A 99 -2.68 -0.39 -4.42
CA HIS A 99 -2.96 -1.02 -3.14
C HIS A 99 -2.33 -0.24 -1.96
N ILE A 100 -2.85 -0.50 -0.77
CA ILE A 100 -2.42 0.19 0.47
C ILE A 100 -1.96 -0.75 1.58
N ASP A 101 -2.13 -2.07 1.38
CA ASP A 101 -1.50 -3.08 2.22
C ASP A 101 -0.01 -3.23 1.85
N SER A 102 0.78 -3.84 2.72
CA SER A 102 2.21 -4.11 2.52
C SER A 102 2.61 -5.35 3.30
N PRO A 103 3.70 -6.05 2.92
CA PRO A 103 4.19 -7.19 3.67
C PRO A 103 4.51 -6.84 5.12
N ARG A 104 4.06 -7.67 6.05
CA ARG A 104 4.15 -7.45 7.51
C ARG A 104 4.03 -8.74 8.30
N LEU A 105 3.93 -8.62 9.62
CA LEU A 105 3.54 -9.73 10.50
C LEU A 105 2.22 -9.39 11.18
N ASP A 106 1.27 -10.33 11.16
CA ASP A 106 0.00 -10.19 11.88
C ASP A 106 0.04 -10.97 13.18
N VAL A 107 -0.47 -10.40 14.26
CA VAL A 107 -0.61 -11.07 15.55
C VAL A 107 -1.70 -12.14 15.47
N LYS A 108 -1.41 -13.38 15.92
CA LYS A 108 -2.38 -14.49 15.94
C LYS A 108 -3.52 -14.22 16.93
N GLN A 109 -4.61 -15.03 16.87
CA GLN A 109 -5.77 -14.86 17.76
C GLN A 109 -5.53 -15.27 19.21
N ASN A 110 -4.61 -16.20 19.47
CA ASN A 110 -4.20 -16.60 20.81
C ASN A 110 -2.69 -16.37 20.94
N PRO A 111 -2.22 -15.12 20.98
CA PRO A 111 -0.84 -14.81 20.70
C PRO A 111 0.06 -14.82 21.94
N LEU A 112 -0.50 -14.53 23.11
CA LEU A 112 0.26 -14.15 24.29
C LEU A 112 0.70 -15.39 25.09
N TYR A 113 2.01 -15.60 25.19
CA TYR A 113 2.59 -16.64 26.01
C TYR A 113 3.82 -16.15 26.78
N GLU A 114 4.26 -16.92 27.78
CA GLU A 114 5.49 -16.71 28.53
C GLU A 114 6.30 -17.99 28.54
N ASP A 115 7.59 -17.88 28.30
CA ASP A 115 8.56 -18.95 28.51
C ASP A 115 9.83 -18.37 29.15
N THR A 116 10.29 -19.01 30.23
CA THR A 116 11.52 -18.63 30.97
C THR A 116 11.64 -17.13 31.28
N ASP A 117 10.58 -16.57 31.88
CA ASP A 117 10.47 -15.16 32.26
C ASP A 117 10.55 -14.17 31.07
N LEU A 118 10.22 -14.61 29.86
CA LEU A 118 10.08 -13.76 28.67
C LEU A 118 8.66 -13.88 28.11
N ALA A 119 7.99 -12.76 27.88
CA ALA A 119 6.66 -12.71 27.28
C ALA A 119 6.75 -12.39 25.78
N TYR A 120 5.97 -13.12 24.99
CA TYR A 120 5.94 -13.04 23.54
C TYR A 120 4.52 -12.90 23.01
N LEU A 121 4.41 -12.39 21.77
CA LEU A 121 3.24 -12.51 20.91
C LEU A 121 3.57 -13.37 19.71
N ASP A 122 2.81 -14.44 19.51
CA ASP A 122 2.81 -15.27 18.29
C ASP A 122 2.37 -14.44 17.09
N THR A 123 3.06 -14.61 15.96
CA THR A 123 2.74 -13.92 14.72
C THR A 123 2.59 -14.88 13.53
N HIS A 124 1.98 -14.36 12.47
CA HIS A 124 1.96 -14.96 11.15
C HIS A 124 2.38 -13.93 10.12
N TYR A 125 3.35 -14.24 9.25
CA TYR A 125 3.73 -13.30 8.20
C TYR A 125 2.63 -13.15 7.13
N TYR A 126 2.53 -11.95 6.58
CA TYR A 126 1.59 -11.52 5.55
C TYR A 126 2.36 -11.08 4.31
N GLY A 127 1.99 -11.62 3.13
CA GLY A 127 2.67 -11.33 1.87
C GLY A 127 4.03 -12.05 1.70
N GLY A 128 4.77 -11.64 0.72
CA GLY A 128 6.05 -12.23 0.33
C GLY A 128 7.22 -11.66 1.10
N VAL A 129 7.63 -12.26 2.22
CA VAL A 129 8.74 -11.77 3.06
C VAL A 129 9.98 -12.65 3.00
N LYS A 130 11.16 -12.04 3.03
CA LYS A 130 12.41 -12.71 3.41
C LYS A 130 12.54 -12.67 4.92
N LYS A 131 12.14 -13.73 5.61
CA LYS A 131 12.02 -13.79 7.09
C LYS A 131 13.25 -13.30 7.83
N TYR A 132 14.46 -13.58 7.31
CA TYR A 132 15.71 -13.14 7.91
C TYR A 132 15.93 -11.62 7.93
N GLN A 133 15.14 -10.85 7.18
CA GLN A 133 15.20 -9.39 7.21
C GLN A 133 14.38 -8.78 8.36
N TRP A 134 13.53 -9.57 9.02
CA TRP A 134 12.60 -9.12 10.06
C TRP A 134 13.12 -9.31 11.48
N VAL A 135 14.19 -10.09 11.67
CA VAL A 135 14.83 -10.26 12.99
C VAL A 135 15.80 -9.11 13.28
N THR A 136 16.01 -8.82 14.56
CA THR A 136 16.98 -7.82 15.04
C THR A 136 16.70 -6.36 14.58
N LEU A 137 15.43 -6.06 14.32
CA LEU A 137 14.97 -4.73 13.96
C LEU A 137 14.09 -4.15 15.08
N PRO A 138 14.11 -2.83 15.28
CA PRO A 138 13.06 -2.14 16.01
C PRO A 138 11.73 -2.30 15.28
N LEU A 139 10.71 -2.81 15.97
CA LEU A 139 9.37 -3.02 15.43
C LEU A 139 8.34 -2.27 16.28
N ALA A 140 7.22 -1.93 15.65
CA ALA A 140 6.08 -1.25 16.24
C ALA A 140 4.83 -2.14 16.12
N ILE A 141 3.85 -1.92 16.99
CA ILE A 141 2.53 -2.58 16.95
C ILE A 141 1.49 -1.54 16.58
N HIS A 142 0.79 -1.77 15.47
CA HIS A 142 -0.30 -0.94 15.01
C HIS A 142 -1.59 -1.74 14.87
N GLY A 143 -2.72 -1.09 14.96
CA GLY A 143 -4.01 -1.69 14.61
C GLY A 143 -5.12 -1.41 15.59
N VAL A 144 -6.10 -2.32 15.65
CA VAL A 144 -7.31 -2.17 16.46
C VAL A 144 -7.66 -3.43 17.20
N VAL A 145 -8.25 -3.26 18.37
CA VAL A 145 -8.91 -4.33 19.13
C VAL A 145 -10.38 -3.95 19.29
N VAL A 146 -11.27 -4.76 18.71
CA VAL A 146 -12.73 -4.54 18.81
C VAL A 146 -13.27 -5.42 19.90
N LYS A 147 -13.84 -4.82 20.95
CA LYS A 147 -14.36 -5.53 22.11
C LYS A 147 -15.76 -6.06 21.87
N LYS A 148 -16.21 -6.97 22.72
CA LYS A 148 -17.56 -7.58 22.64
C LYS A 148 -18.71 -6.58 22.71
N ASP A 149 -18.52 -5.43 23.35
CA ASP A 149 -19.51 -4.35 23.41
C ASP A 149 -19.51 -3.44 22.17
N GLY A 150 -18.63 -3.71 21.21
CA GLY A 150 -18.44 -2.92 19.99
C GLY A 150 -17.50 -1.74 20.12
N SER A 151 -16.98 -1.47 21.32
CA SER A 151 -15.97 -0.42 21.50
C SER A 151 -14.63 -0.83 20.83
N VAL A 152 -13.89 0.17 20.33
CA VAL A 152 -12.64 -0.03 19.60
C VAL A 152 -11.52 0.62 20.37
N ALA A 153 -10.48 -0.16 20.66
CA ALA A 153 -9.21 0.35 21.13
C ALA A 153 -8.24 0.46 19.94
N GLU A 154 -7.76 1.65 19.65
CA GLU A 154 -6.68 1.87 18.69
C GLU A 154 -5.35 1.65 19.39
N VAL A 155 -4.49 0.84 18.79
CA VAL A 155 -3.16 0.50 19.31
C VAL A 155 -2.10 1.05 18.37
N ASN A 156 -1.22 1.87 18.92
CA ASN A 156 -0.02 2.36 18.26
C ASN A 156 1.08 2.40 19.31
N ILE A 157 2.09 1.54 19.17
CA ILE A 157 3.19 1.38 20.12
C ILE A 157 4.48 1.28 19.32
N GLY A 158 5.46 2.15 19.58
CA GLY A 158 6.81 2.07 19.01
C GLY A 158 7.15 3.15 18.00
N GLU A 159 6.26 4.11 17.74
CA GLU A 159 6.51 5.20 16.79
C GLU A 159 7.05 6.48 17.43
N ASP A 160 6.64 6.77 18.66
CA ASP A 160 7.16 7.90 19.42
C ASP A 160 8.46 7.54 20.13
N GLU A 161 9.36 8.50 20.31
CA GLU A 161 10.66 8.29 20.98
C GLU A 161 10.50 7.84 22.45
N GLU A 162 9.39 8.18 23.09
CA GLU A 162 9.03 7.77 24.45
C GLU A 162 8.39 6.36 24.50
N ASP A 163 7.94 5.82 23.37
CA ASP A 163 7.34 4.48 23.31
C ASP A 163 8.41 3.37 23.35
N PRO A 164 8.12 2.24 24.00
CA PRO A 164 8.96 1.06 23.84
C PRO A 164 8.80 0.48 22.44
N ILE A 165 9.89 0.01 21.83
CA ILE A 165 9.84 -0.83 20.65
C ILE A 165 9.60 -2.29 21.06
N VAL A 166 9.13 -3.10 20.09
CA VAL A 166 9.12 -4.56 20.20
C VAL A 166 10.17 -5.18 19.28
N TYR A 167 10.48 -6.45 19.45
CA TYR A 167 11.70 -6.99 18.85
C TYR A 167 11.58 -8.50 18.58
N ILE A 168 12.11 -8.97 17.46
CA ILE A 168 12.31 -10.39 17.18
C ILE A 168 13.79 -10.70 17.38
N THR A 169 14.10 -11.62 18.26
CA THR A 169 15.48 -12.04 18.54
C THR A 169 16.04 -12.94 17.44
N ASP A 170 17.36 -12.94 17.27
CA ASP A 170 18.07 -13.94 16.47
C ASP A 170 19.19 -14.58 17.28
N LEU A 171 19.63 -15.74 16.85
CA LEU A 171 20.66 -16.47 17.54
C LEU A 171 22.03 -15.81 17.36
N LEU A 172 22.73 -15.66 18.46
CA LEU A 172 24.13 -15.18 18.50
C LEU A 172 25.02 -16.02 17.57
N ILE A 173 25.87 -15.35 16.77
CA ILE A 173 26.73 -15.99 15.76
C ILE A 173 27.57 -17.14 16.29
N HIS A 174 28.05 -17.07 17.53
CA HIS A 174 28.87 -18.11 18.14
C HIS A 174 28.11 -19.43 18.47
N LEU A 175 26.79 -19.38 18.50
CA LEU A 175 25.90 -20.54 18.67
C LEU A 175 25.20 -20.93 17.35
N ALA A 176 25.28 -20.10 16.31
CA ALA A 176 24.51 -20.21 15.05
C ALA A 176 25.08 -21.22 14.03
N GLY A 177 26.06 -22.05 14.41
CA GLY A 177 26.76 -22.94 13.48
C GLY A 177 25.84 -23.87 12.64
N LYS A 178 24.76 -24.38 13.24
CA LYS A 178 23.75 -25.18 12.53
C LYS A 178 22.79 -24.28 11.71
N GLN A 179 22.38 -23.13 12.25
CA GLN A 179 21.51 -22.17 11.59
C GLN A 179 22.14 -21.66 10.30
N MET A 180 23.42 -21.30 10.32
CA MET A 180 24.17 -20.78 9.17
C MET A 180 24.38 -21.79 8.03
N GLN A 181 24.08 -23.06 8.26
CA GLN A 181 24.13 -24.10 7.22
C GLN A 181 22.77 -24.34 6.54
N LYS A 182 21.69 -23.74 7.06
CA LYS A 182 20.37 -23.81 6.45
C LYS A 182 20.31 -22.94 5.18
N LYS A 183 19.37 -23.25 4.28
CA LYS A 183 19.05 -22.36 3.16
C LYS A 183 18.47 -21.04 3.68
N ALA A 184 18.66 -19.94 2.96
CA ALA A 184 18.16 -18.63 3.36
C ALA A 184 16.64 -18.61 3.66
N ALA A 185 15.84 -19.40 2.94
CA ALA A 185 14.39 -19.53 3.18
C ALA A 185 14.05 -20.27 4.50
N GLU A 186 15.01 -20.99 5.08
CA GLU A 186 14.84 -21.85 6.26
C GLU A 186 15.65 -21.33 7.47
N VAL A 187 16.52 -20.33 7.27
CA VAL A 187 17.42 -19.81 8.31
C VAL A 187 16.64 -19.21 9.48
N ILE A 188 15.51 -18.59 9.22
CA ILE A 188 14.49 -18.19 10.19
C ILE A 188 13.22 -18.96 9.86
N GLU A 189 12.69 -19.69 10.83
CA GLU A 189 11.43 -20.42 10.71
C GLU A 189 10.26 -19.46 10.94
N GLY A 190 9.11 -19.68 10.28
CA GLY A 190 7.95 -18.79 10.40
C GLY A 190 7.41 -18.71 11.84
N GLU A 191 7.39 -19.84 12.54
CA GLU A 191 6.95 -19.91 13.94
C GLU A 191 7.96 -19.28 14.94
N ASN A 192 9.14 -18.85 14.49
CA ASN A 192 10.12 -18.15 15.31
C ASN A 192 10.11 -16.62 15.06
N LEU A 193 9.10 -16.10 14.34
CA LEU A 193 8.89 -14.66 14.17
C LEU A 193 8.06 -14.07 15.32
N ASP A 194 8.23 -14.60 16.53
CA ASP A 194 7.52 -14.16 17.71
C ASP A 194 8.09 -12.87 18.29
N ILE A 195 7.22 -11.97 18.66
CA ILE A 195 7.58 -10.64 19.15
C ILE A 195 7.83 -10.68 20.65
N LEU A 196 9.07 -10.39 21.05
CA LEU A 196 9.44 -10.20 22.47
C LEU A 196 8.83 -8.87 22.97
N ILE A 197 7.97 -8.96 24.00
CA ILE A 197 7.22 -7.82 24.52
C ILE A 197 7.43 -7.55 26.01
N GLY A 198 8.12 -8.43 26.74
CA GLY A 198 8.34 -8.19 28.17
C GLY A 198 9.25 -9.21 28.83
N SER A 199 9.87 -8.80 29.94
CA SER A 199 10.71 -9.64 30.80
C SER A 199 10.59 -9.31 32.29
N ARG A 200 9.69 -8.39 32.67
CA ARG A 200 9.53 -7.95 34.05
C ARG A 200 8.35 -8.66 34.72
N PRO A 201 8.57 -9.51 35.73
CA PRO A 201 7.50 -10.20 36.42
C PRO A 201 6.68 -9.26 37.30
N LEU A 202 5.39 -9.50 37.39
CA LEU A 202 4.51 -8.87 38.37
C LEU A 202 4.79 -9.46 39.76
N LYS A 203 4.88 -8.61 40.78
CA LYS A 203 5.06 -9.01 42.17
C LYS A 203 3.71 -9.38 42.80
N ASP A 204 3.77 -10.18 43.85
CA ASP A 204 2.61 -10.47 44.72
C ASP A 204 1.44 -11.17 44.00
N LEU A 205 1.75 -12.10 43.10
CA LEU A 205 0.75 -12.94 42.44
C LEU A 205 0.37 -14.16 43.28
N PRO A 206 -0.89 -14.66 43.17
CA PRO A 206 -1.30 -15.97 43.66
C PRO A 206 -0.40 -17.09 43.08
N ASP A 207 -0.21 -18.18 43.84
CA ASP A 207 0.72 -19.25 43.47
C ASP A 207 0.42 -19.90 42.12
N ASP A 208 -0.85 -19.97 41.72
CA ASP A 208 -1.31 -20.51 40.43
C ASP A 208 -0.92 -19.64 39.24
N LYS A 209 -0.68 -18.32 39.45
CA LYS A 209 -0.28 -17.35 38.42
C LYS A 209 1.22 -17.01 38.43
N LYS A 210 2.00 -17.48 39.38
CA LYS A 210 3.43 -17.16 39.46
C LYS A 210 4.24 -17.62 38.27
N LYS A 211 3.79 -18.69 37.57
CA LYS A 211 4.48 -19.22 36.38
C LYS A 211 4.34 -18.35 35.13
N GLU A 212 3.41 -17.38 35.13
CA GLU A 212 3.14 -16.44 34.03
C GLU A 212 3.21 -15.00 34.52
N ALA A 213 4.14 -14.70 35.41
CA ALA A 213 4.21 -13.40 36.09
C ALA A 213 4.58 -12.25 35.15
N VAL A 214 5.35 -12.50 34.11
CA VAL A 214 5.68 -11.51 33.07
C VAL A 214 4.48 -11.27 32.17
N LYS A 215 3.81 -12.33 31.72
CA LYS A 215 2.57 -12.28 30.96
C LYS A 215 1.48 -11.46 31.70
N GLN A 216 1.31 -11.73 33.01
CA GLN A 216 0.35 -10.96 33.83
C GLN A 216 0.72 -9.48 33.90
N ASN A 217 2.01 -9.14 33.98
CA ASN A 217 2.43 -7.74 33.96
C ASN A 217 2.12 -7.07 32.62
N VAL A 218 2.37 -7.75 31.51
CA VAL A 218 2.03 -7.25 30.16
C VAL A 218 0.51 -7.03 30.03
N LEU A 219 -0.31 -8.00 30.48
CA LEU A 219 -1.77 -7.85 30.48
C LEU A 219 -2.23 -6.67 31.31
N ASN A 220 -1.61 -6.41 32.48
CA ASN A 220 -1.93 -5.23 33.28
C ASN A 220 -1.62 -3.92 32.52
N ILE A 221 -0.47 -3.85 31.84
CA ILE A 221 -0.09 -2.67 31.02
C ILE A 221 -1.11 -2.45 29.89
N LEU A 222 -1.50 -3.52 29.17
CA LEU A 222 -2.50 -3.44 28.10
C LEU A 222 -3.88 -3.02 28.63
N LYS A 223 -4.24 -3.52 29.81
CA LYS A 223 -5.49 -3.15 30.48
C LYS A 223 -5.49 -1.69 30.94
N GLU A 224 -4.39 -1.21 31.52
CA GLU A 224 -4.28 0.18 32.01
C GLU A 224 -4.24 1.19 30.85
N LYS A 225 -3.46 0.90 29.81
CA LYS A 225 -3.25 1.85 28.69
C LYS A 225 -4.39 1.81 27.65
N TYR A 226 -4.93 0.63 27.35
CA TYR A 226 -5.87 0.40 26.24
C TYR A 226 -7.19 -0.24 26.68
N ALA A 227 -7.33 -0.59 27.95
CA ALA A 227 -8.45 -1.36 28.49
C ALA A 227 -8.65 -2.71 27.76
N ILE A 228 -7.58 -3.36 27.31
CA ILE A 228 -7.59 -4.66 26.59
C ILE A 228 -7.40 -5.78 27.62
N GLU A 229 -8.23 -6.80 27.54
CA GLU A 229 -8.11 -8.09 28.24
C GLU A 229 -7.58 -9.17 27.30
N GLU A 230 -7.08 -10.29 27.82
CA GLU A 230 -6.49 -11.35 27.00
C GLU A 230 -7.49 -11.91 25.95
N GLU A 231 -8.76 -12.08 26.30
CA GLU A 231 -9.75 -12.58 25.34
C GLU A 231 -10.08 -11.59 24.19
N ASP A 232 -9.74 -10.30 24.33
CA ASP A 232 -9.98 -9.31 23.28
C ASP A 232 -9.08 -9.49 22.07
N PHE A 233 -7.96 -10.23 22.22
CA PHE A 233 -7.12 -10.63 21.08
C PHE A 233 -7.88 -11.46 20.03
N LEU A 234 -8.94 -12.16 20.40
CA LEU A 234 -9.78 -12.94 19.47
C LEU A 234 -10.40 -12.09 18.37
N SER A 235 -10.60 -10.80 18.62
CA SER A 235 -11.17 -9.82 17.68
C SER A 235 -10.21 -8.62 17.47
N ALA A 236 -8.92 -8.89 17.54
CA ALA A 236 -7.88 -7.91 17.22
C ALA A 236 -7.42 -8.02 15.77
N GLU A 237 -7.07 -6.90 15.18
CA GLU A 237 -6.28 -6.76 13.96
C GLU A 237 -5.05 -5.95 14.35
N LEU A 238 -3.99 -6.63 14.77
CA LEU A 238 -2.72 -6.03 15.20
C LEU A 238 -1.62 -6.44 14.23
N GLU A 239 -0.96 -5.45 13.68
CA GLU A 239 0.08 -5.56 12.67
C GLU A 239 1.42 -5.13 13.28
N ILE A 240 2.44 -5.94 13.05
CA ILE A 240 3.81 -5.65 13.44
C ILE A 240 4.54 -5.13 12.22
N VAL A 241 5.04 -3.91 12.33
CA VAL A 241 5.69 -3.18 11.25
C VAL A 241 7.02 -2.59 11.70
N PRO A 242 7.95 -2.24 10.80
CA PRO A 242 9.18 -1.55 11.15
C PRO A 242 8.89 -0.22 11.85
N ALA A 243 9.48 -0.05 13.04
CA ALA A 243 9.38 1.19 13.80
C ALA A 243 10.20 2.30 13.16
N GLY A 244 9.70 3.52 13.24
CA GLY A 244 10.40 4.71 12.80
C GLY A 244 9.88 5.33 11.52
N LYS A 245 10.30 6.57 11.31
CA LYS A 245 9.76 7.47 10.27
C LYS A 245 10.49 7.31 8.94
N ALA A 246 9.78 7.56 7.84
CA ALA A 246 10.35 7.70 6.50
C ALA A 246 11.44 8.77 6.48
N ARG A 247 12.57 8.45 5.83
CA ARG A 247 13.76 9.32 5.81
C ARG A 247 14.22 9.57 4.39
N GLU A 248 14.88 10.71 4.20
CA GLU A 248 15.66 10.94 3.01
C GLU A 248 16.86 9.99 2.98
N CYS A 249 17.16 9.45 1.83
CA CYS A 249 18.21 8.48 1.59
C CYS A 249 19.23 9.01 0.55
N GLY A 250 20.48 8.60 0.73
CA GLY A 250 21.62 9.11 -0.04
C GLY A 250 22.20 10.41 0.54
N LEU A 251 23.48 10.65 0.29
CA LEU A 251 24.17 11.87 0.77
C LEU A 251 23.60 13.13 0.12
N ASP A 252 23.11 13.01 -1.10
CA ASP A 252 22.46 14.05 -1.90
C ASP A 252 20.96 14.19 -1.61
N ARG A 253 20.39 13.34 -0.73
CA ARG A 253 18.97 13.33 -0.34
C ARG A 253 18.00 13.16 -1.50
N SER A 254 18.42 12.51 -2.58
CA SER A 254 17.62 12.33 -3.79
C SER A 254 16.58 11.21 -3.70
N MET A 255 16.65 10.39 -2.65
CA MET A 255 15.80 9.21 -2.46
C MET A 255 15.05 9.27 -1.13
N ILE A 256 14.07 8.39 -0.99
CA ILE A 256 13.28 8.15 0.24
C ILE A 256 13.46 6.69 0.64
N ALA A 257 13.84 6.46 1.89
CA ALA A 257 13.83 5.15 2.52
C ALA A 257 12.71 5.05 3.54
N ALA A 258 11.86 4.03 3.42
CA ALA A 258 10.71 3.82 4.30
C ALA A 258 10.17 2.39 4.18
N TYR A 259 9.36 2.00 5.14
CA TYR A 259 8.51 0.82 5.09
C TYR A 259 7.27 1.07 4.24
N GLY A 260 6.88 0.07 3.45
CA GLY A 260 5.60 0.03 2.75
C GLY A 260 5.49 1.02 1.59
N GLN A 261 6.59 1.31 0.89
CA GLN A 261 6.53 2.08 -0.35
C GLN A 261 5.87 1.31 -1.48
N ASP A 262 5.93 0.00 -1.44
CA ASP A 262 5.10 -0.93 -2.18
C ASP A 262 3.74 -1.12 -1.45
N ASP A 263 2.60 -0.60 -1.94
CA ASP A 263 2.47 0.30 -3.12
C ASP A 263 1.95 1.69 -2.69
N ARG A 264 2.23 2.09 -1.45
CA ARG A 264 1.78 3.40 -0.92
C ARG A 264 2.37 4.59 -1.69
N VAL A 265 3.46 4.39 -2.42
CA VAL A 265 4.00 5.46 -3.28
C VAL A 265 3.05 5.76 -4.43
N CYS A 266 2.52 4.74 -5.10
CA CYS A 266 1.55 4.92 -6.18
C CYS A 266 0.17 5.31 -5.62
N ALA A 267 -0.23 4.75 -4.48
CA ALA A 267 -1.49 5.10 -3.82
C ALA A 267 -1.54 6.60 -3.44
N TYR A 268 -0.49 7.11 -2.81
CA TYR A 268 -0.48 8.51 -2.38
C TYR A 268 -0.31 9.49 -3.53
N THR A 269 0.50 9.17 -4.53
CA THR A 269 0.64 10.03 -5.72
C THR A 269 -0.62 10.04 -6.58
N SER A 270 -1.39 8.93 -6.61
CA SER A 270 -2.74 8.87 -7.19
C SER A 270 -3.72 9.75 -6.42
N LEU A 271 -3.70 9.69 -5.08
CA LEU A 271 -4.49 10.57 -4.23
C LEU A 271 -4.17 12.05 -4.51
N LEU A 272 -2.90 12.44 -4.50
CA LEU A 272 -2.50 13.83 -4.77
C LEU A 272 -2.97 14.30 -6.14
N ALA A 273 -2.82 13.47 -7.18
CA ALA A 273 -3.33 13.79 -8.52
C ALA A 273 -4.84 14.01 -8.50
N MET A 274 -5.59 13.16 -7.80
CA MET A 274 -7.05 13.26 -7.68
C MET A 274 -7.50 14.51 -6.91
N LEU A 275 -6.81 14.85 -5.80
CA LEU A 275 -7.14 16.04 -5.00
C LEU A 275 -6.84 17.36 -5.73
N GLU A 276 -5.83 17.37 -6.61
CA GLU A 276 -5.45 18.52 -7.43
C GLU A 276 -6.27 18.67 -8.72
N MET A 277 -7.19 17.73 -9.02
CA MET A 277 -8.08 17.81 -10.17
C MET A 277 -9.12 18.94 -9.99
N GLU A 278 -9.25 19.78 -11.02
CA GLU A 278 -10.30 20.81 -11.03
C GLU A 278 -11.56 20.23 -11.68
N ALA A 279 -11.90 20.42 -12.87
CA ALA A 279 -13.13 19.95 -13.47
C ALA A 279 -12.86 18.89 -14.55
N PRO A 280 -12.97 17.58 -14.23
CA PRO A 280 -12.71 16.55 -15.22
C PRO A 280 -13.79 16.52 -16.30
N LYS A 281 -13.37 16.20 -17.52
CA LYS A 281 -14.30 15.96 -18.62
C LYS A 281 -14.97 14.59 -18.41
N ARG A 282 -14.18 13.53 -18.31
CA ARG A 282 -14.65 12.19 -17.92
C ARG A 282 -14.60 12.07 -16.40
N THR A 283 -15.51 11.30 -15.81
CA THR A 283 -15.44 11.01 -14.36
C THR A 283 -14.09 10.42 -14.01
N SER A 284 -13.40 11.05 -13.06
CA SER A 284 -12.15 10.54 -12.51
C SER A 284 -12.39 9.67 -11.30
N CYS A 285 -11.65 8.58 -11.16
CA CYS A 285 -11.72 7.67 -10.02
C CYS A 285 -10.32 7.39 -9.48
N CYS A 286 -10.17 7.40 -8.15
CA CYS A 286 -9.00 6.87 -7.45
C CYS A 286 -9.47 5.71 -6.57
N LEU A 287 -9.05 4.48 -6.89
CA LEU A 287 -9.44 3.24 -6.21
C LEU A 287 -8.22 2.67 -5.47
N LEU A 288 -8.27 2.66 -4.16
CA LEU A 288 -7.18 2.21 -3.30
C LEU A 288 -7.64 0.98 -2.52
N VAL A 289 -7.03 -0.16 -2.83
CA VAL A 289 -7.48 -1.48 -2.37
C VAL A 289 -6.54 -2.09 -1.34
N ASP A 290 -7.04 -3.09 -0.63
CA ASP A 290 -6.34 -3.92 0.34
C ASP A 290 -6.05 -5.31 -0.26
N LYS A 291 -5.20 -6.11 0.40
CA LYS A 291 -4.98 -7.54 0.12
C LYS A 291 -4.29 -7.88 -1.21
N GLU A 292 -3.66 -6.91 -1.87
CA GLU A 292 -2.90 -7.21 -3.08
C GLU A 292 -1.81 -8.24 -2.78
N GLU A 293 -1.06 -8.04 -1.71
CA GLU A 293 0.08 -8.84 -1.26
C GLU A 293 -0.24 -10.31 -0.94
N ILE A 294 -1.52 -10.63 -0.80
CA ILE A 294 -2.02 -12.00 -0.57
C ILE A 294 -2.99 -12.48 -1.65
N GLY A 295 -2.94 -11.84 -2.84
CA GLY A 295 -3.68 -12.26 -4.04
C GLY A 295 -5.01 -11.57 -4.25
N SER A 296 -5.27 -10.43 -3.63
CA SER A 296 -6.49 -9.59 -3.82
C SER A 296 -7.81 -10.26 -3.47
N VAL A 297 -7.80 -11.38 -2.75
CA VAL A 297 -9.00 -12.15 -2.36
C VAL A 297 -9.55 -11.63 -1.03
N GLY A 298 -10.87 -11.50 -0.94
CA GLY A 298 -11.57 -11.04 0.25
C GLY A 298 -12.35 -9.75 0.03
N ALA A 299 -13.13 -9.33 1.03
CA ALA A 299 -14.11 -8.26 0.89
C ALA A 299 -13.54 -6.87 0.64
N THR A 300 -12.25 -6.67 0.92
CA THR A 300 -11.53 -5.40 0.75
C THR A 300 -10.47 -5.44 -0.35
N GLY A 301 -10.24 -6.62 -0.96
CA GLY A 301 -9.34 -6.78 -2.09
C GLY A 301 -9.99 -6.41 -3.42
N MET A 302 -9.17 -6.28 -4.47
CA MET A 302 -9.66 -5.92 -5.81
C MET A 302 -10.63 -6.94 -6.41
N GLN A 303 -10.59 -8.21 -5.99
CA GLN A 303 -11.54 -9.24 -6.42
C GLN A 303 -12.92 -9.12 -5.76
N SER A 304 -13.10 -8.21 -4.79
CA SER A 304 -14.40 -7.95 -4.18
C SER A 304 -15.34 -7.23 -5.14
N ARG A 305 -16.62 -7.16 -4.76
CA ARG A 305 -17.62 -6.37 -5.48
C ARG A 305 -17.64 -4.88 -5.06
N PHE A 306 -16.70 -4.44 -4.23
CA PHE A 306 -16.69 -3.08 -3.70
C PHE A 306 -16.73 -2.03 -4.81
N PHE A 307 -15.82 -2.14 -5.80
CA PHE A 307 -15.73 -1.16 -6.88
C PHE A 307 -17.00 -1.15 -7.76
N GLU A 308 -17.48 -2.34 -8.17
CA GLU A 308 -18.71 -2.46 -8.96
C GLU A 308 -19.93 -1.89 -8.21
N ASN A 309 -20.05 -2.19 -6.92
CA ASN A 309 -21.12 -1.64 -6.07
C ASN A 309 -21.00 -0.13 -5.90
N ALA A 310 -19.81 0.41 -5.69
CA ALA A 310 -19.58 1.85 -5.58
C ALA A 310 -20.02 2.60 -6.85
N VAL A 311 -19.71 2.06 -8.04
CA VAL A 311 -20.15 2.65 -9.32
C VAL A 311 -21.67 2.52 -9.50
N ALA A 312 -22.27 1.40 -9.06
CA ALA A 312 -23.72 1.22 -9.11
C ALA A 312 -24.47 2.25 -8.23
N GLU A 313 -24.02 2.43 -6.99
CA GLU A 313 -24.56 3.42 -6.06
C GLU A 313 -24.37 4.86 -6.57
N LEU A 314 -23.21 5.14 -7.18
CA LEU A 314 -22.94 6.42 -7.83
C LEU A 314 -23.96 6.71 -8.95
N LEU A 315 -24.21 5.73 -9.83
CA LEU A 315 -25.19 5.83 -10.90
C LEU A 315 -26.63 6.01 -10.37
N ASP A 316 -26.99 5.32 -9.28
CA ASP A 316 -28.31 5.46 -8.66
C ASP A 316 -28.49 6.84 -8.04
N ALA A 317 -27.49 7.33 -7.30
CA ALA A 317 -27.49 8.67 -6.73
C ALA A 317 -27.52 9.78 -7.81
N MET A 318 -26.98 9.52 -9.00
CA MET A 318 -27.12 10.39 -10.18
C MET A 318 -28.53 10.26 -10.84
N GLY A 319 -29.35 9.28 -10.43
CA GLY A 319 -30.68 9.03 -10.99
C GLY A 319 -30.67 8.38 -12.38
N CYS A 320 -29.58 7.68 -12.73
CA CYS A 320 -29.42 7.11 -14.07
C CYS A 320 -28.99 5.62 -14.07
N TYR A 321 -29.14 4.92 -12.93
CA TYR A 321 -28.77 3.50 -12.82
C TYR A 321 -29.56 2.62 -13.78
N SER A 322 -28.86 1.75 -14.46
CA SER A 322 -29.35 0.49 -15.03
C SER A 322 -28.19 -0.50 -15.12
N GLU A 323 -28.52 -1.79 -15.08
CA GLU A 323 -27.51 -2.86 -15.20
C GLU A 323 -26.65 -2.71 -16.48
N LEU A 324 -27.25 -2.32 -17.60
CA LEU A 324 -26.51 -2.13 -18.84
C LEU A 324 -25.61 -0.87 -18.80
N LYS A 325 -26.07 0.20 -18.14
CA LYS A 325 -25.28 1.43 -18.00
C LYS A 325 -24.07 1.19 -17.10
N LEU A 326 -24.22 0.46 -15.99
CA LEU A 326 -23.13 0.04 -15.13
C LEU A 326 -22.06 -0.73 -15.94
N ARG A 327 -22.48 -1.77 -16.69
CA ARG A 327 -21.55 -2.57 -17.49
C ARG A 327 -20.83 -1.77 -18.57
N ARG A 328 -21.50 -0.83 -19.20
CA ARG A 328 -20.89 0.07 -20.19
C ARG A 328 -19.92 1.04 -19.54
N ALA A 329 -20.28 1.64 -18.42
CA ALA A 329 -19.40 2.52 -17.66
C ALA A 329 -18.08 1.82 -17.31
N LEU A 330 -18.15 0.60 -16.75
CA LEU A 330 -16.97 -0.19 -16.41
C LEU A 330 -16.15 -0.59 -17.65
N LYS A 331 -16.82 -1.11 -18.71
CA LYS A 331 -16.14 -1.54 -19.94
C LYS A 331 -15.44 -0.41 -20.67
N ASN A 332 -16.05 0.76 -20.73
CA ASN A 332 -15.55 1.92 -21.46
C ASN A 332 -14.50 2.71 -20.67
N SER A 333 -14.21 2.32 -19.43
CA SER A 333 -13.20 2.95 -18.57
C SER A 333 -11.78 2.65 -19.04
N SER A 334 -10.86 3.50 -18.65
CA SER A 334 -9.42 3.35 -18.82
C SER A 334 -8.73 3.43 -17.47
N MET A 335 -7.77 2.56 -17.20
CA MET A 335 -7.12 2.48 -15.90
C MET A 335 -5.59 2.46 -16.02
N LEU A 336 -4.93 3.28 -15.21
CA LEU A 336 -3.57 3.00 -14.78
C LEU A 336 -3.66 2.17 -13.50
N SER A 337 -3.28 0.90 -13.59
CA SER A 337 -3.08 0.03 -12.45
C SER A 337 -1.72 0.36 -11.89
N SER A 338 -1.72 1.20 -10.88
CA SER A 338 -0.47 1.67 -10.30
C SER A 338 0.05 0.60 -9.35
N ASP A 339 1.25 0.14 -9.61
CA ASP A 339 1.98 -0.80 -8.77
C ASP A 339 3.47 -0.59 -9.05
N VAL A 340 4.29 -0.72 -8.01
CA VAL A 340 5.72 -0.46 -8.12
C VAL A 340 6.41 -1.46 -9.05
N SER A 341 7.55 -1.06 -9.60
CA SER A 341 8.36 -1.90 -10.46
C SER A 341 9.73 -2.17 -9.82
N ALA A 342 10.25 -3.38 -9.99
CA ALA A 342 11.56 -3.75 -9.45
C ALA A 342 12.66 -2.86 -10.06
N GLY A 343 13.26 -2.00 -9.23
CA GLY A 343 14.36 -1.11 -9.60
C GLY A 343 15.63 -1.92 -9.91
N TYR A 344 16.32 -1.57 -11.00
CA TYR A 344 17.59 -2.19 -11.33
C TYR A 344 18.63 -1.88 -10.26
N ASP A 345 19.11 -2.93 -9.58
CA ASP A 345 20.21 -2.85 -8.63
C ASP A 345 21.47 -3.49 -9.24
N PRO A 346 22.55 -2.72 -9.41
CA PRO A 346 23.82 -3.24 -9.95
C PRO A 346 24.40 -4.42 -9.14
N SER A 347 24.12 -4.49 -7.83
CA SER A 347 24.55 -5.58 -6.96
C SER A 347 23.88 -6.92 -7.28
N TYR A 348 22.73 -6.88 -7.98
CA TYR A 348 21.94 -8.04 -8.37
C TYR A 348 21.58 -8.02 -9.86
N GLY A 349 22.49 -7.45 -10.68
CA GLY A 349 22.25 -7.20 -12.11
C GLY A 349 21.93 -8.44 -12.93
N GLU A 350 22.28 -9.63 -12.46
CA GLU A 350 21.97 -10.91 -13.11
C GLU A 350 20.48 -11.27 -13.06
N ALA A 351 19.70 -10.67 -12.16
CA ALA A 351 18.25 -10.87 -12.08
C ALA A 351 17.46 -10.06 -13.11
N PHE A 352 18.11 -9.12 -13.83
CA PHE A 352 17.48 -8.18 -14.74
C PHE A 352 17.99 -8.29 -16.18
N GLU A 353 17.13 -7.88 -17.13
CA GLU A 353 17.52 -7.57 -18.50
C GLU A 353 17.62 -6.05 -18.66
N LYS A 354 18.84 -5.52 -18.82
CA LYS A 354 19.14 -4.09 -18.73
C LYS A 354 18.33 -3.17 -19.67
N LYS A 355 17.92 -3.66 -20.85
CA LYS A 355 17.13 -2.83 -21.78
C LYS A 355 15.69 -2.66 -21.38
N ASN A 356 15.17 -3.61 -20.57
CA ASN A 356 13.79 -3.67 -20.10
C ASN A 356 13.68 -3.64 -18.58
N ALA A 357 14.65 -3.03 -17.90
CA ALA A 357 14.63 -2.83 -16.45
C ALA A 357 14.20 -1.40 -16.10
N ALA A 358 13.56 -1.23 -14.93
CA ALA A 358 13.24 0.08 -14.36
C ALA A 358 14.46 0.68 -13.66
N TYR A 359 14.68 1.96 -13.81
CA TYR A 359 15.79 2.68 -13.19
C TYR A 359 15.29 3.84 -12.35
N LEU A 360 15.86 4.02 -11.15
CA LEU A 360 15.56 5.16 -10.29
C LEU A 360 15.92 6.49 -10.97
N GLY A 361 15.08 7.50 -10.77
CA GLY A 361 15.28 8.83 -11.29
C GLY A 361 14.97 8.99 -12.79
N ARG A 362 14.29 8.02 -13.40
CA ARG A 362 13.87 8.10 -14.82
C ARG A 362 12.35 8.25 -15.00
N GLY A 363 11.66 8.60 -13.92
CA GLY A 363 10.24 8.84 -13.92
C GLY A 363 9.40 7.58 -13.80
N ILE A 364 8.11 7.72 -14.15
CA ILE A 364 7.13 6.64 -14.02
C ILE A 364 7.46 5.47 -14.96
N VAL A 365 7.17 4.25 -14.51
CA VAL A 365 7.42 3.01 -15.25
C VAL A 365 6.11 2.51 -15.85
N LEU A 366 6.07 2.22 -17.14
CA LEU A 366 5.00 1.51 -17.80
C LEU A 366 5.40 0.04 -17.99
N ASN A 367 4.66 -0.87 -17.38
CA ASN A 367 4.81 -2.30 -17.56
C ASN A 367 3.65 -2.80 -18.46
N LYS A 368 3.95 -3.13 -19.71
CA LYS A 368 2.94 -3.66 -20.63
C LYS A 368 2.32 -4.95 -20.12
N PHE A 369 3.10 -5.75 -19.39
CA PHE A 369 2.72 -6.97 -18.68
C PHE A 369 3.65 -7.19 -17.49
N THR A 370 3.20 -7.91 -16.47
CA THR A 370 3.93 -8.16 -15.21
C THR A 370 4.09 -9.65 -14.89
N GLY A 371 3.25 -10.52 -15.43
CA GLY A 371 3.15 -11.94 -15.06
C GLY A 371 4.42 -12.76 -15.23
N ALA A 372 4.50 -13.86 -14.48
CA ALA A 372 5.65 -14.75 -14.45
C ALA A 372 5.66 -15.72 -15.66
N ARG A 373 6.84 -16.20 -16.01
CA ARG A 373 7.06 -17.19 -17.10
C ARG A 373 6.36 -16.75 -18.39
N GLY A 374 5.51 -17.53 -19.01
CA GLY A 374 4.77 -17.13 -20.22
C GLY A 374 3.69 -16.06 -20.00
N LYS A 375 3.94 -15.01 -19.22
CA LYS A 375 3.01 -13.92 -18.84
C LYS A 375 1.76 -14.40 -18.07
N SER A 376 1.87 -15.51 -17.35
CA SER A 376 0.77 -16.05 -16.58
C SER A 376 0.35 -15.13 -15.44
N GLY A 377 -0.97 -14.94 -15.24
CA GLY A 377 -1.52 -14.10 -14.18
C GLY A 377 -1.29 -12.60 -14.39
N SER A 378 -1.14 -12.16 -15.64
CA SER A 378 -0.88 -10.77 -15.99
C SER A 378 -1.97 -10.21 -16.91
N ASN A 379 -2.18 -8.90 -16.85
CA ASN A 379 -2.74 -8.13 -17.95
C ASN A 379 -1.63 -7.92 -19.01
N ASP A 380 -1.95 -8.03 -20.31
CA ASP A 380 -1.06 -7.64 -21.42
C ASP A 380 -1.74 -6.48 -22.17
N ALA A 381 -1.33 -5.24 -21.86
CA ALA A 381 -1.99 -4.03 -22.34
C ALA A 381 -1.99 -3.96 -23.88
N ASN A 382 -3.12 -3.53 -24.46
CA ASN A 382 -3.28 -3.37 -25.90
C ASN A 382 -2.34 -2.29 -26.46
N ALA A 383 -1.83 -2.50 -27.66
CA ALA A 383 -0.90 -1.58 -28.31
C ALA A 383 -1.48 -0.17 -28.50
N GLU A 384 -2.77 -0.07 -28.84
CA GLU A 384 -3.50 1.19 -29.01
C GLU A 384 -3.57 1.96 -27.70
N TYR A 385 -3.84 1.28 -26.59
CA TYR A 385 -3.87 1.90 -25.26
C TYR A 385 -2.50 2.36 -24.81
N VAL A 386 -1.48 1.53 -24.98
CA VAL A 386 -0.08 1.91 -24.70
C VAL A 386 0.31 3.15 -25.50
N ALA A 387 -0.07 3.24 -26.77
CA ALA A 387 0.21 4.39 -27.61
C ALA A 387 -0.50 5.65 -27.13
N ARG A 388 -1.77 5.55 -26.67
CA ARG A 388 -2.54 6.65 -26.08
C ARG A 388 -1.88 7.16 -24.81
N VAL A 389 -1.54 6.28 -23.86
CA VAL A 389 -0.88 6.67 -22.59
C VAL A 389 0.48 7.34 -22.85
N ARG A 390 1.28 6.80 -23.77
CA ARG A 390 2.55 7.41 -24.18
C ARG A 390 2.36 8.81 -24.76
N ASN A 391 1.33 9.01 -25.60
CA ASN A 391 1.04 10.33 -26.18
C ASN A 391 0.65 11.33 -25.09
N ILE A 392 -0.15 10.92 -24.10
CA ILE A 392 -0.49 11.77 -22.94
C ILE A 392 0.79 12.20 -22.22
N PHE A 393 1.66 11.24 -21.88
CA PHE A 393 2.88 11.53 -21.14
C PHE A 393 3.86 12.41 -21.92
N ASP A 394 4.04 12.15 -23.23
CA ASP A 394 4.89 12.97 -24.09
C ASP A 394 4.31 14.41 -24.24
N THR A 395 2.97 14.57 -24.32
CA THR A 395 2.29 15.89 -24.43
C THR A 395 2.48 16.73 -23.16
N HIS A 396 2.46 16.10 -21.99
CA HIS A 396 2.64 16.75 -20.69
C HIS A 396 4.10 16.77 -20.19
N GLU A 397 5.05 16.42 -21.06
CA GLU A 397 6.48 16.40 -20.75
C GLU A 397 6.80 15.56 -19.48
N ILE A 398 6.09 14.42 -19.29
CA ILE A 398 6.30 13.49 -18.20
C ILE A 398 7.54 12.63 -18.50
N ALA A 399 8.44 12.53 -17.54
CA ALA A 399 9.52 11.56 -17.63
C ALA A 399 8.96 10.16 -17.36
N PHE A 400 9.10 9.26 -18.32
CA PHE A 400 8.67 7.87 -18.19
C PHE A 400 9.62 6.88 -18.85
N GLN A 401 9.54 5.64 -18.43
CA GLN A 401 10.29 4.52 -18.94
C GLN A 401 9.38 3.30 -19.11
N THR A 402 9.88 2.25 -19.78
CA THR A 402 9.18 0.98 -19.90
C THR A 402 10.05 -0.12 -19.31
N ALA A 403 9.45 -1.07 -18.61
CA ALA A 403 10.19 -2.17 -18.00
C ALA A 403 9.37 -3.47 -17.99
N GLU A 404 10.07 -4.56 -17.76
CA GLU A 404 9.55 -5.85 -17.34
C GLU A 404 9.98 -6.11 -15.89
N LEU A 405 9.21 -6.92 -15.17
CA LEU A 405 9.47 -7.24 -13.77
C LEU A 405 10.53 -8.35 -13.67
N GLY A 406 11.80 -7.97 -13.88
CA GLY A 406 12.93 -8.89 -13.87
C GLY A 406 13.15 -9.59 -15.22
N LYS A 407 14.07 -10.56 -15.21
CA LYS A 407 14.47 -11.36 -16.37
C LYS A 407 13.46 -12.45 -16.63
N VAL A 408 13.23 -12.81 -17.92
CA VAL A 408 12.40 -13.96 -18.30
C VAL A 408 12.84 -15.21 -17.52
N ASP A 409 11.87 -15.97 -17.00
CA ASP A 409 12.02 -17.14 -16.13
C ASP A 409 12.55 -16.86 -14.71
N VAL A 410 12.93 -15.63 -14.38
CA VAL A 410 13.40 -15.23 -13.04
C VAL A 410 12.37 -14.38 -12.31
N GLY A 411 11.85 -13.35 -12.95
CA GLY A 411 10.92 -12.38 -12.38
C GLY A 411 9.48 -12.55 -12.85
N GLY A 412 8.62 -11.72 -12.33
CA GLY A 412 7.21 -11.61 -12.65
C GLY A 412 6.31 -11.85 -11.44
N GLY A 413 5.18 -11.18 -11.42
CA GLY A 413 4.13 -11.27 -10.41
C GLY A 413 2.79 -10.78 -10.96
N GLY A 414 1.69 -11.17 -10.33
CA GLY A 414 0.38 -10.60 -10.61
C GLY A 414 0.26 -9.23 -9.93
N THR A 415 -0.59 -8.38 -10.49
CA THR A 415 -0.99 -7.08 -9.94
C THR A 415 -2.52 -6.99 -10.00
N ILE A 416 -3.12 -5.92 -9.50
CA ILE A 416 -4.58 -5.73 -9.63
C ILE A 416 -5.06 -5.51 -11.08
N ALA A 417 -4.14 -5.27 -12.02
CA ALA A 417 -4.45 -4.97 -13.43
C ALA A 417 -5.31 -6.03 -14.12
N TYR A 418 -4.97 -7.32 -13.96
CA TYR A 418 -5.72 -8.38 -14.61
C TYR A 418 -7.15 -8.49 -14.09
N ILE A 419 -7.39 -8.12 -12.82
CA ILE A 419 -8.71 -8.15 -12.18
C ILE A 419 -9.58 -7.03 -12.75
N ALA A 420 -9.04 -5.82 -12.87
CA ALA A 420 -9.72 -4.69 -13.50
C ALA A 420 -10.05 -4.99 -14.98
N ALA A 421 -9.12 -5.62 -15.70
CA ALA A 421 -9.32 -6.02 -17.10
C ALA A 421 -10.49 -7.02 -17.31
N LEU A 422 -10.93 -7.75 -16.28
CA LEU A 422 -12.11 -8.62 -16.36
C LEU A 422 -13.42 -7.86 -16.64
N TYR A 423 -13.46 -6.56 -16.33
CA TYR A 423 -14.60 -5.70 -16.72
C TYR A 423 -14.58 -5.33 -18.20
N GLY A 424 -13.51 -5.66 -18.93
CA GLY A 424 -13.34 -5.33 -20.36
C GLY A 424 -12.80 -3.92 -20.61
N MET A 425 -12.32 -3.24 -19.58
CA MET A 425 -11.69 -1.92 -19.70
C MET A 425 -10.23 -2.01 -20.17
N GLU A 426 -9.70 -0.91 -20.67
CA GLU A 426 -8.28 -0.77 -21.00
C GLU A 426 -7.44 -0.54 -19.74
N VAL A 427 -6.44 -1.41 -19.51
CA VAL A 427 -5.59 -1.36 -18.31
C VAL A 427 -4.12 -1.50 -18.69
N ILE A 428 -3.25 -0.74 -18.03
CA ILE A 428 -1.79 -0.92 -18.07
C ILE A 428 -1.23 -0.71 -16.66
N ASP A 429 -0.20 -1.49 -16.31
CA ASP A 429 0.54 -1.30 -15.06
C ASP A 429 1.46 -0.08 -15.18
N SER A 430 1.41 0.81 -14.19
CA SER A 430 2.10 2.09 -14.21
C SER A 430 2.47 2.57 -12.80
N GLY A 431 3.72 2.39 -12.40
CA GLY A 431 4.21 2.78 -11.07
C GLY A 431 5.60 3.36 -11.08
N VAL A 432 6.35 3.20 -10.01
CA VAL A 432 7.71 3.72 -9.88
C VAL A 432 8.71 2.63 -9.58
N ALA A 433 9.99 2.87 -9.88
CA ALA A 433 11.06 1.95 -9.52
C ALA A 433 11.32 1.95 -8.01
N VAL A 434 11.35 0.76 -7.40
CA VAL A 434 11.66 0.58 -5.98
C VAL A 434 12.79 -0.43 -5.82
N LEU A 435 13.78 -0.10 -4.98
CA LEU A 435 14.83 -1.02 -4.54
C LEU A 435 14.42 -1.67 -3.23
N SER A 436 14.86 -2.92 -3.03
CA SER A 436 14.55 -3.70 -1.83
C SER A 436 13.06 -3.89 -1.59
N MET A 437 12.25 -3.99 -2.66
CA MET A 437 10.81 -4.25 -2.61
C MET A 437 10.51 -5.43 -1.65
N HIS A 438 9.43 -5.34 -0.85
CA HIS A 438 9.05 -6.27 0.21
C HIS A 438 10.01 -6.36 1.41
N ALA A 439 11.10 -5.58 1.45
CA ALA A 439 11.94 -5.51 2.64
C ALA A 439 11.32 -4.59 3.70
N PRO A 440 11.71 -4.71 4.99
CA PRO A 440 11.28 -3.77 6.03
C PRO A 440 11.58 -2.30 5.74
N TRP A 441 12.57 -2.04 4.88
CA TRP A 441 12.91 -0.72 4.36
C TRP A 441 13.16 -0.81 2.87
N GLU A 442 12.44 0.01 2.12
CA GLU A 442 12.47 0.11 0.67
C GLU A 442 12.97 1.49 0.25
N VAL A 443 13.46 1.62 -0.98
CA VAL A 443 14.03 2.89 -1.46
C VAL A 443 13.47 3.23 -2.84
N THR A 444 12.95 4.47 -2.98
CA THR A 444 12.57 5.04 -4.28
C THR A 444 13.17 6.43 -4.47
N SER A 445 13.18 6.93 -5.72
CA SER A 445 13.66 8.27 -6.05
C SER A 445 12.57 9.32 -5.84
N LYS A 446 12.92 10.47 -5.25
CA LYS A 446 12.01 11.63 -5.16
C LYS A 446 11.55 12.12 -6.53
N ALA A 447 12.40 12.01 -7.55
CA ALA A 447 12.05 12.35 -8.93
C ALA A 447 10.94 11.45 -9.46
N ASP A 448 11.01 10.14 -9.19
CA ASP A 448 10.00 9.19 -9.66
C ASP A 448 8.65 9.40 -8.95
N VAL A 449 8.67 9.73 -7.65
CA VAL A 449 7.47 10.14 -6.89
C VAL A 449 6.82 11.39 -7.50
N TYR A 450 7.62 12.38 -7.87
CA TYR A 450 7.12 13.62 -8.47
C TYR A 450 6.55 13.39 -9.88
N GLU A 451 7.26 12.62 -10.71
CA GLU A 451 6.80 12.27 -12.05
C GLU A 451 5.55 11.39 -12.02
N ALA A 452 5.40 10.48 -11.06
CA ALA A 452 4.17 9.70 -10.87
C ALA A 452 2.96 10.60 -10.60
N LYS A 453 3.06 11.57 -9.68
CA LYS A 453 1.99 12.55 -9.43
C LYS A 453 1.61 13.32 -10.71
N LYS A 454 2.59 13.80 -11.47
CA LYS A 454 2.36 14.51 -12.74
C LYS A 454 1.67 13.61 -13.76
N ALA A 455 2.17 12.38 -13.93
CA ALA A 455 1.65 11.42 -14.89
C ALA A 455 0.19 11.03 -14.59
N TYR A 456 -0.12 10.75 -13.32
CA TYR A 456 -1.46 10.42 -12.89
C TYR A 456 -2.44 11.58 -13.12
N LYS A 457 -2.02 12.81 -12.82
CA LYS A 457 -2.83 14.00 -13.09
C LYS A 457 -3.08 14.19 -14.60
N ALA A 458 -2.05 14.05 -15.42
CA ALA A 458 -2.18 14.14 -16.88
C ALA A 458 -3.12 13.06 -17.44
N PHE A 459 -3.03 11.84 -16.93
CA PHE A 459 -3.91 10.74 -17.30
C PHE A 459 -5.37 11.01 -16.94
N LEU A 460 -5.65 11.51 -15.74
CA LEU A 460 -7.03 11.86 -15.33
C LEU A 460 -7.63 12.95 -16.22
N LEU A 461 -6.81 13.84 -16.77
CA LEU A 461 -7.26 14.94 -17.62
C LEU A 461 -7.57 14.49 -19.05
N ASP A 462 -6.71 13.66 -19.66
CA ASP A 462 -6.65 13.49 -21.13
C ASP A 462 -6.84 12.05 -21.63
N ALA A 463 -7.08 11.06 -20.73
CA ALA A 463 -7.27 9.67 -21.13
C ALA A 463 -8.66 9.32 -21.67
#